data_013f453d22dced3833eed4feadfd6944
#
_entry.id   013f453d22dced3833eed4feadfd6944
#
_cell.length_a   1.000
_cell.length_b   1.000
_cell.length_c   1.000
_cell.angle_alpha   90.00
_cell.angle_beta   90.00
_cell.angle_gamma   90.00
#
_symmetry.space_group_name_H-M   'P 1'
#
loop_
_entity.id
_entity.type
_entity.pdbx_description
1 polymer ?
#
loop_
_entity_poly.entity_id
_entity_poly.type
_entity_poly.pdbx_seq_one_letter_code
_entity_poly.pdbx_strand_id
1 'polypeptide(L)'
;MKYLFLGVFLLIFTFFFYLGLKKDPTVIPSNLIEKEIPDFNLEKTNFFPFFERSNLLENKDIKIINFFASWCPPCKVEHPNLIKLSKKFEIYGIAKKDNDITIHKWLKKSGNPFVAIGLDNDGSASINWGVYGLPETFVVSGDGKIIYKHVGPITINDLNKINEILKIQ
;
A
#
# COMPACT_ATOMS: atom_id res chain seq x y z
N MET A 1 48.49 20.35 5.33
CA MET A 1 47.83 19.28 6.10
C MET A 1 46.31 19.53 6.28
N LYS A 2 45.83 20.72 6.71
CA LYS A 2 44.36 20.99 6.89
C LYS A 2 43.50 20.69 5.66
N TYR A 3 43.92 21.14 4.48
CA TYR A 3 43.16 20.94 3.23
C TYR A 3 43.18 19.49 2.75
N LEU A 4 44.21 18.70 3.08
CA LEU A 4 44.25 17.28 2.76
C LEU A 4 43.20 16.50 3.57
N PHE A 5 43.09 16.79 4.88
CA PHE A 5 42.04 16.18 5.72
C PHE A 5 40.64 16.55 5.27
N LEU A 6 40.41 17.81 4.89
CA LEU A 6 39.12 18.26 4.35
C LEU A 6 38.77 17.53 3.03
N GLY A 7 39.76 17.38 2.13
CA GLY A 7 39.57 16.66 0.87
C GLY A 7 39.23 15.19 1.06
N VAL A 8 39.94 14.50 1.96
CA VAL A 8 39.64 13.09 2.29
C VAL A 8 38.28 12.95 2.94
N PHE A 9 37.91 13.84 3.86
CA PHE A 9 36.58 13.84 4.49
C PHE A 9 35.46 14.00 3.45
N LEU A 10 35.59 14.95 2.53
CA LEU A 10 34.59 15.16 1.47
C LEU A 10 34.48 13.96 0.52
N LEU A 11 35.60 13.30 0.19
CA LEU A 11 35.57 12.09 -0.64
C LEU A 11 34.83 10.93 0.06
N ILE A 12 35.13 10.73 1.35
CA ILE A 12 34.45 9.69 2.13
C ILE A 12 32.96 10.01 2.26
N PHE A 13 32.59 11.26 2.55
CA PHE A 13 31.22 11.70 2.69
C PHE A 13 30.43 11.50 1.38
N THR A 14 30.98 11.96 0.25
CA THR A 14 30.33 11.79 -1.07
C THR A 14 30.20 10.33 -1.45
N PHE A 15 31.17 9.48 -1.12
CA PHE A 15 31.12 8.06 -1.37
C PHE A 15 29.99 7.38 -0.58
N PHE A 16 29.88 7.64 0.73
CA PHE A 16 28.77 7.09 1.54
C PHE A 16 27.41 7.64 1.12
N PHE A 17 27.35 8.93 0.77
CA PHE A 17 26.11 9.53 0.26
C PHE A 17 25.66 8.87 -1.06
N TYR A 18 26.59 8.64 -1.98
CA TYR A 18 26.33 7.95 -3.24
C TYR A 18 25.84 6.51 -3.02
N LEU A 19 26.44 5.76 -2.07
CA LEU A 19 25.98 4.42 -1.71
C LEU A 19 24.56 4.46 -1.10
N GLY A 20 24.26 5.47 -0.29
CA GLY A 20 22.93 5.67 0.30
C GLY A 20 21.86 5.94 -0.75
N LEU A 21 22.15 6.72 -1.78
CA LEU A 21 21.23 7.03 -2.86
C LEU A 21 20.91 5.83 -3.77
N LYS A 22 21.74 4.79 -3.78
CA LYS A 22 21.47 3.56 -4.54
C LYS A 22 20.52 2.59 -3.84
N LYS A 23 20.26 2.80 -2.55
CA LYS A 23 19.27 1.97 -1.83
C LYS A 23 17.87 2.38 -2.25
N ASP A 24 17.07 1.41 -2.64
CA ASP A 24 15.65 1.63 -2.96
C ASP A 24 14.89 1.95 -1.66
N PRO A 25 14.37 3.17 -1.48
CA PRO A 25 13.66 3.57 -0.27
C PRO A 25 12.29 2.89 -0.13
N THR A 26 11.80 2.22 -1.18
CA THR A 26 10.50 1.52 -1.16
C THR A 26 10.58 0.17 -0.47
N VAL A 27 11.78 -0.40 -0.31
CA VAL A 27 12.01 -1.65 0.41
C VAL A 27 12.12 -1.38 1.90
N ILE A 28 11.01 -1.04 2.52
CA ILE A 28 10.93 -0.93 3.98
C ILE A 28 10.58 -2.32 4.53
N PRO A 29 11.48 -2.96 5.30
CA PRO A 29 11.18 -4.25 5.88
C PRO A 29 9.96 -4.13 6.80
N SER A 30 8.92 -4.87 6.50
CA SER A 30 7.72 -4.93 7.33
C SER A 30 7.81 -6.13 8.27
N ASN A 31 7.67 -5.88 9.56
CA ASN A 31 7.58 -6.95 10.56
C ASN A 31 6.28 -7.78 10.43
N LEU A 32 5.38 -7.41 9.51
CA LEU A 32 4.11 -8.09 9.28
C LEU A 32 4.17 -9.14 8.16
N ILE A 33 5.27 -9.19 7.39
CA ILE A 33 5.44 -10.25 6.36
C ILE A 33 5.45 -11.62 7.05
N GLU A 34 4.73 -12.59 6.47
CA GLU A 34 4.48 -13.95 6.98
C GLU A 34 3.67 -14.01 8.29
N LYS A 35 3.12 -12.87 8.74
CA LYS A 35 2.21 -12.83 9.89
C LYS A 35 0.76 -12.71 9.45
N GLU A 36 -0.14 -13.13 10.31
CA GLU A 36 -1.57 -12.91 10.13
C GLU A 36 -1.89 -11.42 10.02
N ILE A 37 -2.93 -11.12 9.24
CA ILE A 37 -3.46 -9.75 9.17
C ILE A 37 -3.84 -9.27 10.58
N PRO A 38 -3.42 -8.07 10.97
CA PRO A 38 -3.77 -7.51 12.28
C PRO A 38 -5.27 -7.25 12.38
N ASP A 39 -5.77 -7.16 13.60
CA ASP A 39 -7.12 -6.69 13.85
C ASP A 39 -7.25 -5.21 13.49
N PHE A 40 -8.40 -4.85 12.95
CA PHE A 40 -8.73 -3.48 12.58
C PHE A 40 -10.22 -3.22 12.72
N ASN A 41 -10.56 -1.98 12.99
CA ASN A 41 -11.92 -1.47 12.96
C ASN A 41 -12.02 -0.37 11.92
N LEU A 42 -13.09 -0.40 11.12
CA LEU A 42 -13.34 0.59 10.08
C LEU A 42 -14.76 1.11 10.24
N GLU A 43 -14.96 2.37 9.88
CA GLU A 43 -16.30 2.93 9.76
C GLU A 43 -16.91 2.60 8.38
N LYS A 44 -18.24 2.46 8.36
CA LYS A 44 -18.99 2.16 7.12
C LYS A 44 -19.07 3.39 6.24
N THR A 45 -19.09 3.14 4.93
CA THR A 45 -19.42 4.15 3.93
C THR A 45 -20.90 4.06 3.57
N ASN A 46 -21.48 5.14 3.03
CA ASN A 46 -22.87 5.12 2.52
C ASN A 46 -22.95 4.71 1.03
N PHE A 47 -21.81 4.65 0.33
CA PHE A 47 -21.76 4.49 -1.13
C PHE A 47 -21.12 3.19 -1.59
N PHE A 48 -20.43 2.46 -0.70
CA PHE A 48 -19.69 1.26 -1.05
C PHE A 48 -19.99 0.11 -0.10
N PRO A 49 -19.88 -1.14 -0.56
CA PRO A 49 -19.92 -2.29 0.33
C PRO A 49 -18.86 -2.13 1.43
N PHE A 50 -19.21 -2.56 2.64
CA PHE A 50 -18.35 -2.57 3.81
C PHE A 50 -17.67 -3.94 3.95
N PHE A 51 -16.53 -3.99 4.62
CA PHE A 51 -15.85 -5.22 4.95
C PHE A 51 -15.24 -5.17 6.36
N GLU A 52 -15.10 -6.34 6.92
CA GLU A 52 -14.45 -6.61 8.21
C GLU A 52 -13.30 -7.60 8.01
N ARG A 53 -12.54 -7.86 9.06
CA ARG A 53 -11.45 -8.84 9.02
C ARG A 53 -11.92 -10.23 8.54
N SER A 54 -13.11 -10.65 8.95
CA SER A 54 -13.73 -11.92 8.55
C SER A 54 -13.85 -12.05 7.02
N ASN A 55 -14.23 -10.99 6.31
CA ASN A 55 -14.36 -11.02 4.85
C ASN A 55 -13.03 -11.27 4.14
N LEU A 56 -11.93 -10.85 4.74
CA LEU A 56 -10.60 -11.13 4.21
C LEU A 56 -10.19 -12.60 4.38
N LEU A 57 -10.88 -13.36 5.24
CA LEU A 57 -10.59 -14.75 5.58
C LEU A 57 -11.61 -15.76 5.01
N GLU A 58 -12.73 -15.27 4.46
CA GLU A 58 -13.85 -16.12 4.02
C GLU A 58 -13.49 -17.08 2.88
N ASN A 59 -12.62 -16.69 1.97
CA ASN A 59 -12.19 -17.48 0.81
C ASN A 59 -10.69 -17.73 0.89
N LYS A 60 -10.25 -18.87 0.35
CA LYS A 60 -8.82 -19.16 0.21
C LYS A 60 -8.14 -18.39 -0.93
N ASP A 61 -8.81 -17.41 -1.50
CA ASP A 61 -8.26 -16.59 -2.57
C ASP A 61 -7.35 -15.51 -2.03
N ILE A 62 -6.38 -15.13 -2.85
CA ILE A 62 -5.49 -14.00 -2.54
C ILE A 62 -6.26 -12.70 -2.64
N LYS A 63 -6.06 -11.81 -1.68
CA LYS A 63 -6.69 -10.49 -1.61
C LYS A 63 -5.66 -9.38 -1.59
N ILE A 64 -6.01 -8.25 -2.13
CA ILE A 64 -5.19 -7.05 -2.11
C ILE A 64 -5.88 -6.02 -1.21
N ILE A 65 -5.13 -5.47 -0.25
CA ILE A 65 -5.59 -4.39 0.61
C ILE A 65 -4.79 -3.14 0.26
N ASN A 66 -5.48 -2.08 -0.14
CA ASN A 66 -4.84 -0.82 -0.49
C ASN A 66 -5.28 0.28 0.48
N PHE A 67 -4.30 0.91 1.12
CA PHE A 67 -4.50 2.10 1.94
C PHE A 67 -4.36 3.33 1.06
N PHE A 68 -5.41 4.14 1.00
CA PHE A 68 -5.50 5.28 0.10
C PHE A 68 -6.23 6.47 0.72
N ALA A 69 -6.25 7.58 -0.02
CA ALA A 69 -7.18 8.69 0.23
C ALA A 69 -7.48 9.45 -1.07
N SER A 70 -8.65 10.05 -1.17
CA SER A 70 -9.06 10.85 -2.32
C SER A 70 -8.25 12.15 -2.46
N TRP A 71 -7.71 12.65 -1.36
CA TRP A 71 -6.85 13.85 -1.32
C TRP A 71 -5.37 13.55 -1.59
N CYS A 72 -4.98 12.27 -1.71
CA CYS A 72 -3.59 11.83 -1.88
C CYS A 72 -3.17 11.84 -3.38
N PRO A 73 -2.25 12.71 -3.83
CA PRO A 73 -1.85 12.76 -5.23
C PRO A 73 -1.17 11.47 -5.73
N PRO A 74 -0.24 10.82 -4.99
CA PRO A 74 0.35 9.55 -5.41
C PRO A 74 -0.69 8.42 -5.56
N CYS A 75 -1.77 8.41 -4.75
CA CYS A 75 -2.86 7.45 -4.87
C CYS A 75 -3.60 7.59 -6.22
N LYS A 76 -3.73 8.83 -6.72
CA LYS A 76 -4.32 9.09 -8.03
C LYS A 76 -3.41 8.64 -9.17
N VAL A 77 -2.09 8.67 -8.97
CA VAL A 77 -1.11 8.20 -9.95
C VAL A 77 -1.17 6.67 -10.11
N GLU A 78 -1.29 5.91 -9.02
CA GLU A 78 -1.39 4.44 -9.09
C GLU A 78 -2.75 3.92 -9.56
N HIS A 79 -3.80 4.73 -9.43
CA HIS A 79 -5.19 4.33 -9.63
C HIS A 79 -5.46 3.54 -10.94
N PRO A 80 -4.92 3.94 -12.13
CA PRO A 80 -5.07 3.16 -13.35
C PRO A 80 -4.47 1.74 -13.26
N ASN A 81 -3.46 1.55 -12.43
CA ASN A 81 -2.84 0.25 -12.22
C ASN A 81 -3.66 -0.61 -11.26
N LEU A 82 -4.29 -0.02 -10.23
CA LEU A 82 -5.29 -0.71 -9.41
C LEU A 82 -6.49 -1.18 -10.22
N ILE A 83 -6.99 -0.37 -11.16
CA ILE A 83 -8.06 -0.78 -12.10
C ILE A 83 -7.63 -2.00 -12.95
N LYS A 84 -6.36 -2.11 -13.33
CA LYS A 84 -5.86 -3.30 -14.06
C LYS A 84 -5.81 -4.53 -13.15
N LEU A 85 -5.35 -4.37 -11.89
CA LEU A 85 -5.30 -5.45 -10.90
C LEU A 85 -6.70 -5.95 -10.53
N SER A 86 -7.67 -5.06 -10.37
CA SER A 86 -9.04 -5.40 -9.97
C SER A 86 -9.79 -6.28 -10.98
N LYS A 87 -9.27 -6.41 -12.21
CA LYS A 87 -9.81 -7.35 -13.20
C LYS A 87 -9.49 -8.82 -12.88
N LYS A 88 -8.54 -9.06 -11.99
CA LYS A 88 -8.04 -10.40 -11.66
C LYS A 88 -8.13 -10.74 -10.17
N PHE A 89 -8.09 -9.73 -9.32
CA PHE A 89 -8.01 -9.89 -7.87
C PHE A 89 -9.00 -8.98 -7.16
N GLU A 90 -9.53 -9.44 -6.06
CA GLU A 90 -10.34 -8.62 -5.15
C GLU A 90 -9.43 -7.60 -4.45
N ILE A 91 -9.77 -6.33 -4.59
CA ILE A 91 -9.06 -5.24 -3.93
C ILE A 91 -10.00 -4.61 -2.90
N TYR A 92 -9.57 -4.58 -1.66
CA TYR A 92 -10.25 -3.94 -0.54
C TYR A 92 -9.57 -2.60 -0.25
N GLY A 93 -10.36 -1.54 -0.15
CA GLY A 93 -9.86 -0.20 0.09
C GLY A 93 -10.01 0.22 1.54
N ILE A 94 -8.93 0.69 2.16
CA ILE A 94 -8.95 1.35 3.47
C ILE A 94 -8.65 2.83 3.25
N ALA A 95 -9.68 3.67 3.42
CA ALA A 95 -9.58 5.10 3.20
C ALA A 95 -9.15 5.81 4.48
N LYS A 96 -7.91 6.31 4.52
CA LYS A 96 -7.32 6.94 5.71
C LYS A 96 -7.70 8.41 5.81
N LYS A 97 -8.41 8.78 6.90
CA LYS A 97 -8.77 10.17 7.22
C LYS A 97 -9.36 10.90 6.02
N ASP A 98 -10.41 10.32 5.46
CA ASP A 98 -11.04 10.83 4.24
C ASP A 98 -12.57 10.94 4.39
N ASN A 99 -13.18 11.64 3.43
CA ASN A 99 -14.60 11.89 3.42
C ASN A 99 -15.30 10.99 2.39
N ASP A 100 -16.33 10.28 2.81
CA ASP A 100 -17.13 9.36 2.00
C ASP A 100 -17.65 9.98 0.69
N ILE A 101 -18.14 11.23 0.74
CA ILE A 101 -18.63 11.95 -0.44
C ILE A 101 -17.49 12.25 -1.44
N THR A 102 -16.32 12.62 -0.95
CA THR A 102 -15.17 12.94 -1.82
C THR A 102 -14.61 11.69 -2.47
N ILE A 103 -14.54 10.58 -1.74
CA ILE A 103 -14.18 9.26 -2.26
C ILE A 103 -15.16 8.86 -3.37
N HIS A 104 -16.48 8.95 -3.10
CA HIS A 104 -17.52 8.60 -4.08
C HIS A 104 -17.40 9.43 -5.36
N LYS A 105 -17.24 10.76 -5.24
CA LYS A 105 -17.07 11.65 -6.41
C LYS A 105 -15.84 11.29 -7.23
N TRP A 106 -14.72 10.99 -6.56
CA TRP A 106 -13.50 10.62 -7.25
C TRP A 106 -13.63 9.29 -7.98
N LEU A 107 -14.08 8.23 -7.28
CA LEU A 107 -14.20 6.88 -7.86
C LEU A 107 -15.27 6.80 -8.95
N LYS A 108 -16.37 7.57 -8.84
CA LYS A 108 -17.38 7.69 -9.90
C LYS A 108 -16.78 8.26 -11.19
N LYS A 109 -15.82 9.18 -11.09
CA LYS A 109 -15.15 9.80 -12.26
C LYS A 109 -14.03 8.93 -12.82
N SER A 110 -13.27 8.26 -11.97
CA SER A 110 -12.01 7.59 -12.33
C SER A 110 -12.13 6.07 -12.44
N GLY A 111 -13.31 5.50 -12.14
CA GLY A 111 -13.54 4.07 -11.97
C GLY A 111 -13.31 3.62 -10.53
N ASN A 112 -13.93 2.51 -10.14
CA ASN A 112 -13.76 1.93 -8.80
C ASN A 112 -13.06 0.58 -8.90
N PRO A 113 -11.82 0.45 -8.38
CA PRO A 113 -11.10 -0.82 -8.35
C PRO A 113 -11.49 -1.69 -7.14
N PHE A 114 -12.18 -1.14 -6.15
CA PHE A 114 -12.42 -1.79 -4.86
C PHE A 114 -13.74 -2.57 -4.86
N VAL A 115 -13.71 -3.79 -4.32
CA VAL A 115 -14.92 -4.60 -4.04
C VAL A 115 -15.65 -4.08 -2.81
N ALA A 116 -14.90 -3.56 -1.83
CA ALA A 116 -15.45 -2.95 -0.63
C ALA A 116 -14.50 -1.86 -0.09
N ILE A 117 -15.05 -0.89 0.64
CA ILE A 117 -14.28 0.23 1.23
C ILE A 117 -14.70 0.43 2.68
N GLY A 118 -13.71 0.60 3.56
CA GLY A 118 -13.91 1.05 4.94
C GLY A 118 -13.13 2.32 5.22
N LEU A 119 -13.65 3.15 6.14
CA LEU A 119 -13.03 4.40 6.54
C LEU A 119 -12.19 4.19 7.81
N ASP A 120 -10.93 4.58 7.74
CA ASP A 120 -9.97 4.62 8.86
C ASP A 120 -9.80 6.06 9.33
N ASN A 121 -10.86 6.63 9.92
CA ASN A 121 -10.90 8.05 10.29
C ASN A 121 -10.05 8.36 11.52
N ASP A 122 -9.94 7.44 12.47
CA ASP A 122 -9.07 7.56 13.64
C ASP A 122 -7.61 7.19 13.34
N GLY A 123 -7.36 6.49 12.23
CA GLY A 123 -6.03 6.03 11.80
C GLY A 123 -5.56 4.75 12.50
N SER A 124 -6.42 4.10 13.29
CA SER A 124 -6.05 2.90 14.07
C SER A 124 -5.71 1.72 13.16
N ALA A 125 -6.48 1.48 12.10
CA ALA A 125 -6.18 0.45 11.13
C ALA A 125 -4.83 0.69 10.44
N SER A 126 -4.53 1.92 10.02
CA SER A 126 -3.24 2.28 9.45
C SER A 126 -2.08 2.00 10.41
N ILE A 127 -2.25 2.30 11.70
CA ILE A 127 -1.22 2.05 12.73
C ILE A 127 -1.00 0.54 12.90
N ASN A 128 -2.07 -0.24 13.05
CA ASN A 128 -1.97 -1.69 13.25
C ASN A 128 -1.33 -2.41 12.06
N TRP A 129 -1.58 -1.92 10.82
CA TRP A 129 -0.98 -2.43 9.59
C TRP A 129 0.43 -1.86 9.32
N GLY A 130 0.94 -1.00 10.20
CA GLY A 130 2.26 -0.38 10.05
C GLY A 130 2.37 0.44 8.77
N VAL A 131 1.32 1.20 8.44
CA VAL A 131 1.28 2.09 7.28
C VAL A 131 2.04 3.37 7.59
N TYR A 132 3.12 3.62 6.85
CA TYR A 132 3.95 4.82 7.00
C TYR A 132 3.39 6.02 6.26
N GLY A 133 2.80 5.78 5.09
CA GLY A 133 2.30 6.83 4.21
C GLY A 133 1.26 6.30 3.23
N LEU A 134 0.81 7.15 2.32
CA LEU A 134 -0.15 6.76 1.28
C LEU A 134 0.46 6.97 -0.11
N PRO A 135 0.18 6.06 -1.04
CA PRO A 135 -0.51 4.78 -0.85
C PRO A 135 0.40 3.68 -0.31
N GLU A 136 -0.19 2.66 0.31
CA GLU A 136 0.48 1.40 0.61
C GLU A 136 -0.43 0.22 0.26
N THR A 137 0.14 -0.82 -0.30
CA THR A 137 -0.59 -2.00 -0.76
C THR A 137 -0.05 -3.26 -0.11
N PHE A 138 -0.95 -4.08 0.39
CA PHE A 138 -0.63 -5.37 0.99
C PHE A 138 -1.27 -6.49 0.16
N VAL A 139 -0.56 -7.58 -0.02
CA VAL A 139 -1.08 -8.82 -0.57
C VAL A 139 -1.26 -9.80 0.58
N VAL A 140 -2.45 -10.34 0.68
CA VAL A 140 -2.84 -11.29 1.73
C VAL A 140 -3.16 -12.63 1.06
N SER A 141 -2.52 -13.68 1.54
CA SER A 141 -2.78 -15.06 1.10
C SER A 141 -4.14 -15.57 1.60
N GLY A 142 -4.62 -16.66 1.00
CA GLY A 142 -5.90 -17.25 1.37
C GLY A 142 -5.97 -17.81 2.81
N ASP A 143 -4.83 -18.00 3.49
CA ASP A 143 -4.77 -18.34 4.92
C ASP A 143 -4.66 -17.10 5.84
N GLY A 144 -4.80 -15.89 5.28
CA GLY A 144 -4.85 -14.64 6.04
C GLY A 144 -3.50 -14.07 6.43
N LYS A 145 -2.41 -14.48 5.79
CA LYS A 145 -1.07 -13.94 6.05
C LYS A 145 -0.70 -12.86 5.05
N ILE A 146 0.01 -11.85 5.51
CA ILE A 146 0.58 -10.81 4.65
C ILE A 146 1.82 -11.39 3.96
N ILE A 147 1.75 -11.60 2.65
CA ILE A 147 2.85 -12.17 1.87
C ILE A 147 3.67 -11.12 1.11
N TYR A 148 3.13 -9.93 0.94
CA TYR A 148 3.84 -8.83 0.29
C TYR A 148 3.32 -7.48 0.78
N LYS A 149 4.22 -6.51 0.87
CA LYS A 149 3.93 -5.10 1.15
C LYS A 149 4.63 -4.22 0.13
N HIS A 150 3.90 -3.31 -0.48
CA HIS A 150 4.43 -2.26 -1.35
C HIS A 150 4.18 -0.89 -0.72
N VAL A 151 5.22 -0.07 -0.65
CA VAL A 151 5.16 1.30 -0.13
C VAL A 151 5.28 2.27 -1.30
N GLY A 152 4.35 3.19 -1.40
CA GLY A 152 4.27 4.15 -2.50
C GLY A 152 3.38 3.71 -3.66
N PRO A 153 3.30 4.52 -4.73
CA PRO A 153 2.40 4.27 -5.84
C PRO A 153 2.86 3.07 -6.69
N ILE A 154 1.94 2.13 -6.95
CA ILE A 154 2.18 0.97 -7.81
C ILE A 154 2.46 1.44 -9.24
N THR A 155 3.68 1.21 -9.71
CA THR A 155 4.11 1.42 -11.10
C THR A 155 3.79 0.21 -11.98
N ILE A 156 4.07 0.29 -13.29
CA ILE A 156 3.94 -0.85 -14.21
C ILE A 156 4.90 -1.99 -13.82
N ASN A 157 6.11 -1.64 -13.34
CA ASN A 157 7.09 -2.64 -12.90
C ASN A 157 6.62 -3.36 -11.64
N ASP A 158 6.03 -2.63 -10.69
CA ASP A 158 5.47 -3.20 -9.46
C ASP A 158 4.27 -4.10 -9.77
N LEU A 159 3.46 -3.73 -10.75
CA LEU A 159 2.36 -4.54 -11.25
C LEU A 159 2.86 -5.92 -11.74
N ASN A 160 3.95 -5.95 -12.51
CA ASN A 160 4.56 -7.19 -12.98
C ASN A 160 5.06 -8.04 -11.81
N LYS A 161 5.74 -7.42 -10.85
CA LYS A 161 6.23 -8.08 -9.63
C LYS A 161 5.09 -8.66 -8.80
N ILE A 162 4.03 -7.89 -8.57
CA ILE A 162 2.84 -8.38 -7.87
C ILE A 162 2.22 -9.57 -8.63
N ASN A 163 2.06 -9.47 -9.95
CA ASN A 163 1.55 -10.57 -10.75
C ASN A 163 2.43 -11.85 -10.71
N GLU A 164 3.75 -11.71 -10.57
CA GLU A 164 4.66 -12.84 -10.40
C GLU A 164 4.46 -13.50 -9.03
N ILE A 165 4.42 -12.72 -7.96
CA ILE A 165 4.14 -13.22 -6.58
C ILE A 165 2.81 -13.99 -6.56
N LEU A 166 1.79 -13.46 -7.23
CA LEU A 166 0.45 -14.03 -7.28
C LEU A 166 0.33 -15.29 -8.15
N LYS A 167 1.29 -15.57 -9.03
CA LYS A 167 1.32 -16.81 -9.85
C LYS A 167 2.01 -17.99 -9.16
N ILE A 168 2.81 -17.71 -8.15
CA ILE A 168 3.63 -18.73 -7.46
C ILE A 168 2.84 -19.41 -6.32
N GLN A 169 1.66 -18.88 -5.99
CA GLN A 169 0.73 -19.42 -4.98
C GLN A 169 -0.53 -20.01 -5.61
#